data_f556d1eb136c3b9d015e508a389b9ce5
#
_entry.id   f556d1eb136c3b9d015e508a389b9ce5
#
_cell.length_a   1.000
_cell.length_b   1.000
_cell.length_c   1.000
_cell.angle_alpha   90.00
_cell.angle_beta   90.00
_cell.angle_gamma   90.00
#
_symmetry.space_group_name_H-M   'P 1'
#
loop_
_entity.id
_entity.type
_entity.pdbx_description
1 polymer ?
#
loop_
_entity_poly.entity_id
_entity_poly.type
_entity_poly.pdbx_seq_one_letter_code
_entity_poly.pdbx_strand_id
1 'polypeptide(L)'
;MIADELTYRIRGAFGFPPTAEQEHAISVFTTFMADRHEHAVMILRGSAGTGKTTLAAAIVRAMLSCQQQLVLLAPTGRAAKVFSLYAGTAAYTIHRRIYRQKSLEGGFELGYNNAHDTLFLVDEASMVSLNGEGRSLLDDLISFVYNGRNCRLMLIGDHAQLPPVGEEESPALMSSVLSSYGLKVHESTLSEVLRQSQESGILYNATQVRWLMYDGRCELPKIHLQGFTDVKIVPGDELIETLASSYSKVGLDETMVVTRSNKRANIFNQGIRNQILWREEELCTGDQLMIVKNNYYWIKPPATHSSAGNVAGSSPQQGESEGVSFIANGDMAVVRRVRNIHELYGFRFAEVTMTFPDYDDYELTATVLLDTLTSEAPALTRDQQEQLFTKVMEDYADIPRKSDRMKALKEDRYYNALQVKFAYAATCHKAQGGQWAHIYVDQGYMTDDMLSTDYLHWLYTAFTRATEQLYLVNWPKTQIEEAED
;
A
#
# COMPACT_ATOMS: atom_id res chain seq x y z
N MET A 1 -24.04 -2.25 -29.44
CA MET A 1 -24.51 -0.88 -29.07
C MET A 1 -23.93 -0.39 -27.73
N ILE A 2 -24.21 -1.01 -26.58
CA ILE A 2 -23.66 -0.51 -25.29
C ILE A 2 -22.14 -0.69 -25.20
N ALA A 3 -21.60 -1.83 -25.63
CA ALA A 3 -20.18 -2.11 -25.63
C ALA A 3 -19.40 -1.17 -26.57
N ASP A 4 -19.93 -0.86 -27.74
CA ASP A 4 -19.30 0.03 -28.73
C ASP A 4 -19.24 1.47 -28.21
N GLU A 5 -20.32 1.95 -27.59
CA GLU A 5 -20.38 3.26 -26.94
C GLU A 5 -19.38 3.36 -25.78
N LEU A 6 -19.29 2.33 -24.94
CA LEU A 6 -18.34 2.30 -23.85
C LEU A 6 -16.90 2.28 -24.35
N THR A 7 -16.58 1.48 -25.38
CA THR A 7 -15.27 1.47 -26.06
C THR A 7 -14.92 2.87 -26.59
N TYR A 8 -15.86 3.53 -27.27
CA TYR A 8 -15.66 4.87 -27.80
C TYR A 8 -15.34 5.87 -26.67
N ARG A 9 -16.08 5.84 -25.57
CA ARG A 9 -15.85 6.73 -24.42
C ARG A 9 -14.51 6.47 -23.72
N ILE A 10 -14.12 5.21 -23.56
CA ILE A 10 -12.81 4.87 -22.96
C ILE A 10 -11.69 5.41 -23.85
N ARG A 11 -11.74 5.20 -25.16
CA ARG A 11 -10.77 5.76 -26.11
C ARG A 11 -10.71 7.29 -26.04
N GLY A 12 -11.86 7.95 -25.98
CA GLY A 12 -11.93 9.41 -25.84
C GLY A 12 -11.33 9.91 -24.53
N ALA A 13 -11.51 9.17 -23.43
CA ALA A 13 -10.97 9.50 -22.13
C ALA A 13 -9.47 9.14 -21.98
N PHE A 14 -8.93 8.31 -22.87
CA PHE A 14 -7.54 7.87 -22.81
C PHE A 14 -6.56 8.99 -23.17
N GLY A 15 -6.92 9.85 -24.10
CA GLY A 15 -6.14 11.03 -24.48
C GLY A 15 -4.99 10.77 -25.47
N PHE A 16 -4.65 9.50 -25.74
CA PHE A 16 -3.63 9.06 -26.68
C PHE A 16 -4.14 7.87 -27.51
N PRO A 17 -3.55 7.56 -28.68
CA PRO A 17 -3.83 6.30 -29.35
C PRO A 17 -3.40 5.11 -28.47
N PRO A 18 -4.33 4.22 -28.07
CA PRO A 18 -3.98 3.03 -27.30
C PRO A 18 -3.06 2.10 -28.08
N THR A 19 -2.16 1.36 -27.40
CA THR A 19 -1.42 0.27 -28.00
C THR A 19 -2.34 -0.92 -28.33
N ALA A 20 -1.84 -1.90 -29.08
CA ALA A 20 -2.62 -3.09 -29.42
C ALA A 20 -3.06 -3.87 -28.17
N GLU A 21 -2.20 -3.96 -27.15
CA GLU A 21 -2.53 -4.62 -25.88
C GLU A 21 -3.55 -3.81 -25.08
N GLN A 22 -3.47 -2.48 -25.08
CA GLN A 22 -4.44 -1.61 -24.41
C GLN A 22 -5.81 -1.67 -25.12
N GLU A 23 -5.84 -1.72 -26.45
CA GLU A 23 -7.08 -1.93 -27.21
C GLU A 23 -7.71 -3.28 -26.88
N HIS A 24 -6.90 -4.33 -26.78
CA HIS A 24 -7.38 -5.64 -26.35
C HIS A 24 -7.96 -5.57 -24.93
N ALA A 25 -7.28 -4.92 -24.00
CA ALA A 25 -7.75 -4.75 -22.63
C ALA A 25 -9.09 -3.97 -22.56
N ILE A 26 -9.27 -2.93 -23.39
CA ILE A 26 -10.55 -2.22 -23.53
C ILE A 26 -11.65 -3.17 -24.03
N SER A 27 -11.35 -4.01 -25.03
CA SER A 27 -12.31 -5.00 -25.56
C SER A 27 -12.69 -6.05 -24.51
N VAL A 28 -11.72 -6.54 -23.72
CA VAL A 28 -11.98 -7.48 -22.62
C VAL A 28 -12.82 -6.79 -21.54
N PHE A 29 -12.53 -5.55 -21.18
CA PHE A 29 -13.30 -4.79 -20.20
C PHE A 29 -14.75 -4.59 -20.64
N THR A 30 -15.00 -4.21 -21.90
CA THR A 30 -16.36 -4.03 -22.41
C THR A 30 -17.13 -5.35 -22.48
N THR A 31 -16.45 -6.46 -22.78
CA THR A 31 -17.01 -7.81 -22.72
C THR A 31 -17.37 -8.22 -21.29
N PHE A 32 -16.47 -7.95 -20.33
CA PHE A 32 -16.71 -8.17 -18.91
C PHE A 32 -17.92 -7.36 -18.40
N MET A 33 -18.05 -6.09 -18.78
CA MET A 33 -19.18 -5.25 -18.39
C MET A 33 -20.51 -5.72 -19.01
N ALA A 34 -20.46 -6.32 -20.20
CA ALA A 34 -21.63 -6.86 -20.88
C ALA A 34 -22.00 -8.30 -20.45
N ASP A 35 -21.13 -8.97 -19.69
CA ASP A 35 -21.35 -10.35 -19.25
C ASP A 35 -22.57 -10.42 -18.30
N ARG A 36 -23.43 -11.41 -18.53
CA ARG A 36 -24.64 -11.64 -17.71
C ARG A 36 -24.39 -12.53 -16.49
N HIS A 37 -23.16 -13.04 -16.35
CA HIS A 37 -22.81 -13.85 -15.19
C HIS A 37 -22.78 -12.97 -13.94
N GLU A 38 -23.52 -13.36 -12.91
CA GLU A 38 -23.64 -12.56 -11.67
C GLU A 38 -22.30 -12.38 -10.95
N HIS A 39 -21.41 -13.37 -11.05
CA HIS A 39 -20.09 -13.38 -10.40
C HIS A 39 -18.98 -13.25 -11.45
N ALA A 40 -19.03 -12.24 -12.30
CA ALA A 40 -17.96 -11.95 -13.24
C ALA A 40 -16.89 -11.07 -12.58
N VAL A 41 -15.60 -11.42 -12.78
CA VAL A 41 -14.43 -10.67 -12.32
C VAL A 41 -13.50 -10.39 -13.48
N MET A 42 -12.82 -9.25 -13.48
CA MET A 42 -11.76 -8.93 -14.43
C MET A 42 -10.43 -8.78 -13.75
N ILE A 43 -9.38 -9.37 -14.33
CA ILE A 43 -7.98 -9.14 -13.96
C ILE A 43 -7.31 -8.32 -15.06
N LEU A 44 -6.73 -7.19 -14.71
CA LEU A 44 -5.84 -6.42 -15.56
C LEU A 44 -4.42 -6.49 -14.99
N ARG A 45 -3.58 -7.31 -15.61
CA ARG A 45 -2.16 -7.37 -15.28
C ARG A 45 -1.38 -6.37 -16.12
N GLY A 46 -0.38 -5.77 -15.54
CA GLY A 46 0.53 -4.93 -16.32
C GLY A 46 1.76 -4.57 -15.52
N SER A 47 2.90 -4.52 -16.19
CA SER A 47 4.16 -4.14 -15.58
C SER A 47 4.31 -2.63 -15.48
N ALA A 48 5.34 -2.16 -14.79
CA ALA A 48 5.68 -0.75 -14.75
C ALA A 48 5.91 -0.20 -16.19
N GLY A 49 5.44 1.00 -16.47
CA GLY A 49 5.60 1.66 -17.77
C GLY A 49 4.67 1.17 -18.89
N THR A 50 3.76 0.22 -18.66
CA THR A 50 2.81 -0.28 -19.69
C THR A 50 1.52 0.55 -19.81
N GLY A 51 1.37 1.61 -19.02
CA GLY A 51 0.18 2.46 -19.03
C GLY A 51 -1.04 1.90 -18.33
N LYS A 52 -0.86 0.92 -17.44
CA LYS A 52 -1.91 0.30 -16.62
C LYS A 52 -2.76 1.34 -15.88
N THR A 53 -2.12 2.27 -15.17
CA THR A 53 -2.76 3.33 -14.41
C THR A 53 -3.52 4.31 -15.32
N THR A 54 -2.95 4.64 -16.48
CA THR A 54 -3.59 5.51 -17.48
C THR A 54 -4.87 4.86 -18.03
N LEU A 55 -4.81 3.55 -18.33
CA LEU A 55 -5.98 2.79 -18.78
C LEU A 55 -7.06 2.72 -17.69
N ALA A 56 -6.67 2.42 -16.44
CA ALA A 56 -7.60 2.41 -15.31
C ALA A 56 -8.29 3.77 -15.13
N ALA A 57 -7.52 4.87 -15.19
CA ALA A 57 -8.08 6.22 -15.11
C ALA A 57 -9.03 6.54 -16.28
N ALA A 58 -8.72 6.09 -17.50
CA ALA A 58 -9.61 6.26 -18.66
C ALA A 58 -10.92 5.47 -18.50
N ILE A 59 -10.83 4.23 -18.00
CA ILE A 59 -12.00 3.42 -17.65
C ILE A 59 -12.87 4.14 -16.61
N VAL A 60 -12.27 4.62 -15.52
CA VAL A 60 -12.99 5.33 -14.46
C VAL A 60 -13.72 6.56 -15.02
N ARG A 61 -13.02 7.42 -15.78
CA ARG A 61 -13.62 8.61 -16.40
C ARG A 61 -14.77 8.27 -17.35
N ALA A 62 -14.60 7.23 -18.18
CA ALA A 62 -15.65 6.78 -19.09
C ALA A 62 -16.88 6.28 -18.34
N MET A 63 -16.69 5.45 -17.29
CA MET A 63 -17.78 4.91 -16.48
C MET A 63 -18.53 6.02 -15.73
N LEU A 64 -17.82 7.00 -15.16
CA LEU A 64 -18.43 8.17 -14.52
C LEU A 64 -19.26 8.99 -15.53
N SER A 65 -18.77 9.16 -16.78
CA SER A 65 -19.51 9.84 -17.83
C SER A 65 -20.81 9.12 -18.23
N CYS A 66 -20.86 7.81 -17.99
CA CYS A 66 -22.05 6.97 -18.16
C CYS A 66 -22.93 6.93 -16.89
N GLN A 67 -22.61 7.71 -15.85
CA GLN A 67 -23.31 7.69 -14.55
C GLN A 67 -23.29 6.30 -13.86
N GLN A 68 -22.30 5.48 -14.18
CA GLN A 68 -22.12 4.18 -13.55
C GLN A 68 -21.59 4.36 -12.13
N GLN A 69 -22.13 3.58 -11.18
CA GLN A 69 -21.63 3.56 -9.80
C GLN A 69 -20.26 2.89 -9.75
N LEU A 70 -19.30 3.55 -9.10
CA LEU A 70 -17.91 3.08 -8.94
C LEU A 70 -17.47 3.16 -7.50
N VAL A 71 -16.64 2.19 -7.09
CA VAL A 71 -15.89 2.22 -5.84
C VAL A 71 -14.44 1.90 -6.16
N LEU A 72 -13.55 2.86 -5.89
CA LEU A 72 -12.12 2.70 -6.09
C LEU A 72 -11.45 2.28 -4.80
N LEU A 73 -10.64 1.23 -4.85
CA LEU A 73 -10.01 0.61 -3.70
C LEU A 73 -8.51 0.39 -3.93
N ALA A 74 -7.74 0.39 -2.84
CA ALA A 74 -6.35 -0.03 -2.84
C ALA A 74 -6.00 -0.70 -1.49
N PRO A 75 -4.91 -1.49 -1.40
CA PRO A 75 -4.51 -2.16 -0.16
C PRO A 75 -4.05 -1.19 0.95
N THR A 76 -3.41 -0.07 0.58
CA THR A 76 -2.81 0.90 1.51
C THR A 76 -3.36 2.30 1.31
N GLY A 77 -3.23 3.19 2.33
CA GLY A 77 -3.66 4.59 2.25
C GLY A 77 -2.92 5.34 1.14
N ARG A 78 -1.61 5.16 1.02
CA ARG A 78 -0.81 5.82 -0.03
C ARG A 78 -1.21 5.35 -1.43
N ALA A 79 -1.41 4.06 -1.65
CA ALA A 79 -1.90 3.55 -2.93
C ALA A 79 -3.30 4.10 -3.27
N ALA A 80 -4.20 4.19 -2.29
CA ALA A 80 -5.52 4.79 -2.47
C ALA A 80 -5.41 6.28 -2.86
N LYS A 81 -4.53 7.05 -2.22
CA LYS A 81 -4.28 8.46 -2.56
C LYS A 81 -3.77 8.60 -4.00
N VAL A 82 -2.77 7.80 -4.38
CA VAL A 82 -2.22 7.79 -5.74
C VAL A 82 -3.32 7.44 -6.75
N PHE A 83 -4.11 6.40 -6.48
CA PHE A 83 -5.22 6.01 -7.35
C PHE A 83 -6.27 7.13 -7.47
N SER A 84 -6.62 7.78 -6.36
CA SER A 84 -7.55 8.91 -6.34
C SER A 84 -7.08 10.06 -7.24
N LEU A 85 -5.79 10.41 -7.18
CA LEU A 85 -5.19 11.47 -8.01
C LEU A 85 -5.29 11.17 -9.51
N TYR A 86 -4.94 9.95 -9.92
CA TYR A 86 -5.00 9.55 -11.33
C TYR A 86 -6.43 9.41 -11.86
N ALA A 87 -7.31 8.87 -11.04
CA ALA A 87 -8.71 8.64 -11.40
C ALA A 87 -9.56 9.93 -11.38
N GLY A 88 -9.12 10.95 -10.62
CA GLY A 88 -9.87 12.19 -10.43
C GLY A 88 -11.12 12.02 -9.57
N THR A 89 -11.18 10.96 -8.75
CA THR A 89 -12.29 10.67 -7.83
C THR A 89 -11.77 9.91 -6.60
N ALA A 90 -12.51 9.96 -5.49
CA ALA A 90 -12.07 9.38 -4.24
C ALA A 90 -11.83 7.86 -4.32
N ALA A 91 -10.69 7.42 -3.80
CA ALA A 91 -10.37 6.01 -3.59
C ALA A 91 -10.14 5.75 -2.09
N TYR A 92 -10.43 4.54 -1.65
CA TYR A 92 -10.38 4.14 -0.26
C TYR A 92 -9.50 2.90 -0.08
N THR A 93 -9.02 2.66 1.14
CA THR A 93 -8.41 1.37 1.41
C THR A 93 -9.46 0.26 1.42
N ILE A 94 -9.07 -0.97 0.98
CA ILE A 94 -9.96 -2.13 1.02
C ILE A 94 -10.53 -2.28 2.43
N HIS A 95 -9.67 -2.27 3.45
CA HIS A 95 -10.08 -2.42 4.85
C HIS A 95 -11.14 -1.40 5.26
N ARG A 96 -10.96 -0.12 4.90
CA ARG A 96 -11.92 0.95 5.23
C ARG A 96 -13.29 0.70 4.61
N ARG A 97 -13.34 0.12 3.42
CA ARG A 97 -14.59 -0.08 2.68
C ARG A 97 -15.35 -1.32 3.12
N ILE A 98 -14.64 -2.43 3.37
CA ILE A 98 -15.29 -3.73 3.58
C ILE A 98 -15.55 -4.06 5.04
N TYR A 99 -14.77 -3.50 5.98
CA TYR A 99 -14.94 -3.80 7.41
C TYR A 99 -15.71 -2.71 8.15
N ARG A 100 -16.46 -3.14 9.15
CA ARG A 100 -17.16 -2.26 10.10
C ARG A 100 -16.86 -2.70 11.52
N GLN A 101 -16.77 -1.73 12.42
CA GLN A 101 -16.66 -1.99 13.85
C GLN A 101 -18.01 -2.45 14.39
N LYS A 102 -18.09 -3.62 14.97
CA LYS A 102 -19.35 -4.28 15.39
C LYS A 102 -19.95 -3.68 16.66
N SER A 103 -19.24 -3.03 17.49
CA SER A 103 -19.57 -2.35 18.75
C SER A 103 -18.28 -2.18 19.56
N LEU A 104 -18.32 -1.48 20.65
CA LEU A 104 -17.19 -1.36 21.59
C LEU A 104 -16.68 -2.71 22.14
N GLU A 105 -17.44 -3.80 21.97
CA GLU A 105 -17.12 -5.15 22.49
C GLU A 105 -16.59 -6.15 21.42
N GLY A 106 -16.79 -5.86 20.13
CA GLY A 106 -16.49 -6.78 19.03
C GLY A 106 -15.34 -6.32 18.15
N GLY A 107 -14.56 -7.28 17.65
CA GLY A 107 -13.60 -7.04 16.57
C GLY A 107 -14.30 -6.54 15.29
N PHE A 108 -13.50 -6.35 14.23
CA PHE A 108 -14.04 -6.02 12.91
C PHE A 108 -14.79 -7.20 12.33
N GLU A 109 -15.94 -6.91 11.78
CA GLU A 109 -16.71 -7.84 10.96
C GLU A 109 -16.82 -7.28 9.55
N LEU A 110 -16.96 -8.20 8.60
CA LEU A 110 -17.27 -7.86 7.24
C LEU A 110 -18.57 -7.06 7.22
N GLY A 111 -18.51 -5.85 6.65
CA GLY A 111 -19.67 -4.99 6.49
C GLY A 111 -20.69 -5.60 5.53
N TYR A 112 -21.93 -5.15 5.61
CA TYR A 112 -22.93 -5.49 4.62
C TYR A 112 -22.77 -4.57 3.40
N ASN A 113 -22.74 -5.15 2.19
CA ASN A 113 -22.67 -4.38 0.96
C ASN A 113 -24.07 -3.99 0.48
N ASN A 114 -24.44 -2.73 0.68
CA ASN A 114 -25.70 -2.16 0.20
C ASN A 114 -25.63 -1.65 -1.26
N ALA A 115 -24.44 -1.78 -1.90
CA ALA A 115 -24.27 -1.29 -3.27
C ALA A 115 -25.06 -2.15 -4.28
N HIS A 116 -25.51 -1.50 -5.32
CA HIS A 116 -26.16 -2.13 -6.46
C HIS A 116 -25.60 -1.56 -7.76
N ASP A 117 -25.54 -2.38 -8.80
CA ASP A 117 -25.06 -2.00 -10.13
C ASP A 117 -23.68 -1.28 -10.07
N THR A 118 -22.81 -1.73 -9.18
CA THR A 118 -21.56 -1.03 -8.83
C THR A 118 -20.34 -1.83 -9.30
N LEU A 119 -19.40 -1.14 -9.94
CA LEU A 119 -18.08 -1.68 -10.27
C LEU A 119 -17.08 -1.30 -9.19
N PHE A 120 -16.50 -2.31 -8.56
CA PHE A 120 -15.38 -2.16 -7.62
C PHE A 120 -14.07 -2.34 -8.40
N LEU A 121 -13.20 -1.32 -8.37
CA LEU A 121 -11.85 -1.39 -8.94
C LEU A 121 -10.84 -1.41 -7.80
N VAL A 122 -9.97 -2.39 -7.82
CA VAL A 122 -8.87 -2.53 -6.84
C VAL A 122 -7.56 -2.35 -7.57
N ASP A 123 -6.84 -1.28 -7.29
CA ASP A 123 -5.46 -1.10 -7.78
C ASP A 123 -4.46 -1.70 -6.78
N GLU A 124 -3.23 -1.97 -7.22
CA GLU A 124 -2.18 -2.69 -6.47
C GLU A 124 -2.68 -4.02 -5.87
N ALA A 125 -3.52 -4.75 -6.64
CA ALA A 125 -4.12 -6.01 -6.19
C ALA A 125 -3.06 -7.11 -5.94
N SER A 126 -1.82 -6.95 -6.40
CA SER A 126 -0.69 -7.82 -6.09
C SER A 126 -0.42 -7.96 -4.59
N MET A 127 -0.84 -6.99 -3.77
CA MET A 127 -0.68 -6.99 -2.31
C MET A 127 -1.84 -7.68 -1.57
N VAL A 128 -2.89 -8.10 -2.25
CA VAL A 128 -4.07 -8.70 -1.61
C VAL A 128 -3.82 -10.17 -1.32
N SER A 129 -3.71 -10.52 -0.03
CA SER A 129 -3.29 -11.83 0.46
C SER A 129 -4.45 -12.80 0.64
N LEU A 130 -4.14 -14.11 0.47
CA LEU A 130 -4.95 -15.24 0.92
C LEU A 130 -4.61 -15.70 2.35
N ASN A 131 -3.46 -15.26 2.88
CA ASN A 131 -3.03 -15.64 4.23
C ASN A 131 -3.72 -14.76 5.28
N GLY A 132 -4.34 -15.40 6.30
CA GLY A 132 -4.96 -14.72 7.42
C GLY A 132 -5.36 -15.70 8.52
N GLU A 133 -5.39 -15.24 9.78
CA GLU A 133 -5.92 -16.04 10.89
C GLU A 133 -7.46 -16.14 10.78
N GLY A 134 -7.95 -17.18 10.11
CA GLY A 134 -9.38 -17.50 9.96
C GLY A 134 -9.99 -17.11 8.61
N ARG A 135 -9.87 -15.89 8.15
CA ARG A 135 -10.32 -15.42 6.83
C ARG A 135 -9.26 -14.49 6.24
N SER A 136 -9.09 -14.55 4.91
CA SER A 136 -8.13 -13.72 4.22
C SER A 136 -8.77 -12.42 3.73
N LEU A 137 -7.92 -11.42 3.39
CA LEU A 137 -8.40 -10.18 2.80
C LEU A 137 -9.08 -10.41 1.45
N LEU A 138 -8.57 -11.37 0.66
CA LEU A 138 -9.17 -11.71 -0.64
C LEU A 138 -10.54 -12.39 -0.46
N ASP A 139 -10.69 -13.33 0.50
CA ASP A 139 -11.98 -13.95 0.84
C ASP A 139 -13.03 -12.91 1.21
N ASP A 140 -12.63 -11.99 2.08
CA ASP A 140 -13.54 -10.95 2.59
C ASP A 140 -13.90 -9.92 1.50
N LEU A 141 -12.95 -9.55 0.64
CA LEU A 141 -13.20 -8.67 -0.50
C LEU A 141 -14.20 -9.29 -1.48
N ILE A 142 -13.97 -10.54 -1.90
CA ILE A 142 -14.85 -11.27 -2.80
C ILE A 142 -16.24 -11.41 -2.18
N SER A 143 -16.32 -11.87 -0.93
CA SER A 143 -17.58 -12.01 -0.21
C SER A 143 -18.33 -10.68 -0.09
N PHE A 144 -17.62 -9.59 0.21
CA PHE A 144 -18.24 -8.27 0.31
C PHE A 144 -18.81 -7.80 -1.03
N VAL A 145 -18.01 -7.86 -2.09
CA VAL A 145 -18.43 -7.35 -3.42
C VAL A 145 -19.67 -8.10 -3.92
N TYR A 146 -19.64 -9.44 -3.88
CA TYR A 146 -20.72 -10.25 -4.46
C TYR A 146 -21.91 -10.46 -3.53
N ASN A 147 -21.85 -9.99 -2.26
CA ASN A 147 -23.06 -9.80 -1.45
C ASN A 147 -23.89 -8.58 -1.89
N GLY A 148 -23.32 -7.67 -2.68
CA GLY A 148 -24.06 -6.58 -3.31
C GLY A 148 -24.85 -7.06 -4.54
N ARG A 149 -25.88 -6.32 -4.90
CA ARG A 149 -26.72 -6.68 -6.04
C ARG A 149 -26.10 -6.21 -7.36
N ASN A 150 -25.84 -7.13 -8.30
CA ASN A 150 -25.24 -6.84 -9.60
C ASN A 150 -23.93 -6.05 -9.49
N CYS A 151 -23.11 -6.37 -8.49
CA CYS A 151 -21.80 -5.78 -8.31
C CYS A 151 -20.73 -6.58 -9.07
N ARG A 152 -19.68 -5.90 -9.51
CA ARG A 152 -18.58 -6.47 -10.27
C ARG A 152 -17.26 -6.08 -9.63
N LEU A 153 -16.24 -6.92 -9.81
CA LEU A 153 -14.90 -6.70 -9.30
C LEU A 153 -13.90 -6.65 -10.47
N MET A 154 -13.06 -5.62 -10.47
CA MET A 154 -11.89 -5.52 -11.35
C MET A 154 -10.63 -5.39 -10.49
N LEU A 155 -9.69 -6.29 -10.69
CA LEU A 155 -8.41 -6.36 -9.98
C LEU A 155 -7.30 -5.91 -10.93
N ILE A 156 -6.56 -4.90 -10.51
CA ILE A 156 -5.47 -4.29 -11.30
C ILE A 156 -4.17 -4.47 -10.53
N GLY A 157 -3.13 -4.98 -11.16
CA GLY A 157 -1.86 -5.20 -10.47
C GLY A 157 -0.73 -5.63 -11.38
N ASP A 158 0.41 -5.82 -10.77
CA ASP A 158 1.66 -6.21 -11.42
C ASP A 158 2.21 -7.47 -10.76
N HIS A 159 2.18 -8.59 -11.46
CA HIS A 159 2.65 -9.88 -10.95
C HIS A 159 4.18 -9.99 -10.88
N ALA A 160 4.92 -9.04 -11.46
CA ALA A 160 6.37 -8.97 -11.30
C ALA A 160 6.79 -8.28 -9.99
N GLN A 161 5.85 -7.59 -9.31
CA GLN A 161 6.09 -7.04 -7.97
C GLN A 161 6.13 -8.16 -6.92
N LEU A 162 6.64 -7.80 -5.72
CA LEU A 162 6.61 -8.72 -4.58
C LEU A 162 5.20 -9.22 -4.30
N PRO A 163 5.00 -10.53 -4.17
CA PRO A 163 3.74 -11.08 -3.67
C PRO A 163 3.55 -10.75 -2.19
N PRO A 164 2.36 -10.99 -1.63
CA PRO A 164 2.13 -10.85 -0.21
C PRO A 164 3.07 -11.74 0.62
N VAL A 165 3.40 -11.30 1.84
CA VAL A 165 4.34 -12.02 2.70
C VAL A 165 3.88 -13.46 2.96
N GLY A 166 4.75 -14.41 2.66
CA GLY A 166 4.49 -15.85 2.83
C GLY A 166 3.72 -16.49 1.66
N GLU A 167 3.56 -15.79 0.56
CA GLU A 167 2.98 -16.29 -0.69
C GLU A 167 4.03 -16.27 -1.81
N GLU A 168 4.02 -17.25 -2.69
CA GLU A 168 4.96 -17.34 -3.82
C GLU A 168 4.50 -16.47 -5.01
N GLU A 169 3.19 -16.29 -5.15
CA GLU A 169 2.55 -15.50 -6.19
C GLU A 169 1.45 -14.62 -5.61
N SER A 170 0.97 -13.66 -6.39
CA SER A 170 -0.12 -12.76 -5.99
C SER A 170 -1.49 -13.41 -6.25
N PRO A 171 -2.18 -13.95 -5.25
CA PRO A 171 -3.39 -14.77 -5.46
C PRO A 171 -4.54 -14.01 -6.11
N ALA A 172 -4.67 -12.72 -5.83
CA ALA A 172 -5.68 -11.86 -6.43
C ALA A 172 -5.48 -11.64 -7.95
N LEU A 173 -4.29 -11.94 -8.49
CA LEU A 173 -3.98 -11.84 -9.90
C LEU A 173 -3.93 -13.22 -10.61
N MET A 174 -4.32 -14.30 -9.91
CA MET A 174 -4.34 -15.66 -10.45
C MET A 174 -5.75 -16.06 -10.86
N SER A 175 -5.97 -16.31 -12.16
CA SER A 175 -7.28 -16.76 -12.66
C SER A 175 -7.73 -18.09 -12.07
N SER A 176 -6.80 -19.01 -11.79
CA SER A 176 -7.08 -20.28 -11.13
C SER A 176 -7.64 -20.10 -9.73
N VAL A 177 -7.06 -19.18 -8.95
CA VAL A 177 -7.53 -18.84 -7.59
C VAL A 177 -8.92 -18.24 -7.64
N LEU A 178 -9.15 -17.23 -8.49
CA LEU A 178 -10.46 -16.58 -8.57
C LEU A 178 -11.55 -17.53 -9.11
N SER A 179 -11.19 -18.43 -10.03
CA SER A 179 -12.12 -19.44 -10.53
C SER A 179 -12.53 -20.44 -9.44
N SER A 180 -11.67 -20.72 -8.45
CA SER A 180 -12.00 -21.61 -7.33
C SER A 180 -13.11 -21.04 -6.41
N TYR A 181 -13.33 -19.72 -6.45
CA TYR A 181 -14.48 -19.06 -5.79
C TYR A 181 -15.77 -19.11 -6.63
N GLY A 182 -15.76 -19.81 -7.76
CA GLY A 182 -16.91 -19.84 -8.70
C GLY A 182 -17.06 -18.56 -9.53
N LEU A 183 -16.00 -17.72 -9.59
CA LEU A 183 -16.02 -16.51 -10.38
C LEU A 183 -15.72 -16.81 -11.86
N LYS A 184 -16.42 -16.13 -12.76
CA LYS A 184 -16.10 -16.11 -14.18
C LYS A 184 -15.04 -15.05 -14.46
N VAL A 185 -13.84 -15.50 -14.79
CA VAL A 185 -12.68 -14.62 -14.93
C VAL A 185 -12.56 -14.11 -16.36
N HIS A 186 -12.42 -12.81 -16.53
CA HIS A 186 -11.94 -12.12 -17.72
C HIS A 186 -10.55 -11.58 -17.42
N GLU A 187 -9.60 -11.77 -18.30
CA GLU A 187 -8.23 -11.33 -18.04
C GLU A 187 -7.58 -10.67 -19.26
N SER A 188 -6.75 -9.68 -18.98
CA SER A 188 -5.89 -9.03 -19.97
C SER A 188 -4.55 -8.67 -19.34
N THR A 189 -3.50 -8.74 -20.16
CA THR A 189 -2.13 -8.42 -19.72
C THR A 189 -1.54 -7.35 -20.61
N LEU A 190 -0.89 -6.36 -20.00
CA LEU A 190 -0.11 -5.32 -20.65
C LEU A 190 1.37 -5.59 -20.39
N SER A 191 2.12 -5.94 -21.43
CA SER A 191 3.54 -6.26 -21.38
C SER A 191 4.42 -5.25 -22.13
N GLU A 192 3.85 -4.53 -23.09
CA GLU A 192 4.53 -3.57 -23.91
C GLU A 192 4.83 -2.28 -23.12
N VAL A 193 6.12 -1.97 -22.95
CA VAL A 193 6.58 -0.72 -22.33
C VAL A 193 6.43 0.43 -23.32
N LEU A 194 5.75 1.50 -22.91
CA LEU A 194 5.45 2.64 -23.78
C LEU A 194 6.75 3.35 -24.21
N ARG A 195 6.76 3.91 -25.44
CA ARG A 195 7.93 4.63 -26.00
C ARG A 195 8.46 5.75 -25.11
N GLN A 196 7.58 6.52 -24.45
CA GLN A 196 7.96 7.57 -23.49
C GLN A 196 8.71 7.02 -22.28
N SER A 197 8.52 5.74 -21.95
CA SER A 197 9.21 5.05 -20.87
C SER A 197 10.58 4.48 -21.27
N GLN A 198 10.91 4.47 -22.56
CA GLN A 198 12.18 3.93 -23.07
C GLN A 198 13.37 4.87 -22.82
N GLU A 199 13.11 6.15 -22.49
CA GLU A 199 14.14 7.12 -22.10
C GLU A 199 14.48 7.02 -20.60
N SER A 200 13.73 6.21 -19.82
CA SER A 200 13.96 6.03 -18.38
C SER A 200 14.84 4.81 -18.11
N GLY A 201 15.99 5.05 -17.51
CA GLY A 201 16.88 4.01 -17.02
C GLY A 201 16.26 3.18 -15.89
N ILE A 202 15.40 3.80 -15.07
CA ILE A 202 14.61 3.11 -14.03
C ILE A 202 13.78 2.00 -14.68
N LEU A 203 12.97 2.33 -15.68
CA LEU A 203 12.08 1.38 -16.35
C LEU A 203 12.85 0.40 -17.23
N TYR A 204 13.94 0.84 -17.87
CA TYR A 204 14.83 -0.06 -18.60
C TYR A 204 15.37 -1.18 -17.70
N ASN A 205 16.02 -0.81 -16.60
CA ASN A 205 16.59 -1.77 -15.66
C ASN A 205 15.52 -2.65 -15.00
N ALA A 206 14.37 -2.09 -14.61
CA ALA A 206 13.24 -2.86 -14.10
C ALA A 206 12.74 -3.89 -15.13
N THR A 207 12.72 -3.53 -16.42
CA THR A 207 12.31 -4.44 -17.51
C THR A 207 13.32 -5.57 -17.67
N GLN A 208 14.63 -5.30 -17.58
CA GLN A 208 15.65 -6.35 -17.62
C GLN A 208 15.50 -7.35 -16.46
N VAL A 209 15.27 -6.86 -15.23
CA VAL A 209 14.99 -7.73 -14.08
C VAL A 209 13.75 -8.60 -14.33
N ARG A 210 12.70 -8.03 -14.88
CA ARG A 210 11.48 -8.76 -15.24
C ARG A 210 11.71 -9.85 -16.29
N TRP A 211 12.53 -9.58 -17.31
CA TRP A 211 12.88 -10.57 -18.31
C TRP A 211 13.60 -11.78 -17.72
N LEU A 212 14.50 -11.57 -16.75
CA LEU A 212 15.14 -12.68 -16.03
C LEU A 212 14.13 -13.58 -15.32
N MET A 213 13.09 -12.99 -14.70
CA MET A 213 12.01 -13.77 -14.07
C MET A 213 11.23 -14.61 -15.09
N TYR A 214 10.88 -14.05 -16.24
CA TYR A 214 10.13 -14.77 -17.29
C TYR A 214 10.91 -15.88 -17.96
N ASP A 215 12.20 -15.66 -18.21
CA ASP A 215 13.08 -16.66 -18.82
C ASP A 215 13.45 -17.78 -17.81
N GLY A 216 13.03 -17.68 -16.56
CA GLY A 216 13.41 -18.60 -15.49
C GLY A 216 14.91 -18.60 -15.21
N ARG A 217 15.61 -17.52 -15.60
CA ARG A 217 17.04 -17.34 -15.34
C ARG A 217 17.22 -16.67 -14.00
N CYS A 218 17.81 -17.41 -13.08
CA CYS A 218 18.20 -16.87 -11.78
C CYS A 218 19.65 -16.37 -11.88
N GLU A 219 19.82 -15.19 -12.48
CA GLU A 219 21.12 -14.52 -12.65
C GLU A 219 21.09 -13.16 -11.96
N LEU A 220 22.23 -12.68 -11.46
CA LEU A 220 22.34 -11.31 -10.95
C LEU A 220 22.18 -10.33 -12.12
N PRO A 221 21.17 -9.45 -12.08
CA PRO A 221 20.96 -8.50 -13.16
C PRO A 221 22.14 -7.53 -13.29
N LYS A 222 22.51 -7.22 -14.51
CA LYS A 222 23.45 -6.15 -14.82
C LYS A 222 22.69 -4.84 -14.95
N ILE A 223 23.12 -3.84 -14.21
CA ILE A 223 22.52 -2.51 -14.24
C ILE A 223 23.14 -1.69 -15.37
N HIS A 224 22.29 -1.22 -16.25
CA HIS A 224 22.67 -0.33 -17.35
C HIS A 224 22.54 1.13 -16.91
N LEU A 225 23.66 1.87 -16.95
CA LEU A 225 23.72 3.26 -16.53
C LEU A 225 23.94 4.21 -17.72
N GLN A 226 24.54 3.71 -18.79
CA GLN A 226 24.95 4.54 -19.90
C GLN A 226 23.74 5.12 -20.64
N GLY A 227 23.76 6.42 -20.87
CA GLY A 227 22.67 7.13 -21.57
C GLY A 227 21.49 7.52 -20.67
N PHE A 228 21.47 7.12 -19.40
CA PHE A 228 20.41 7.44 -18.46
C PHE A 228 20.87 8.42 -17.37
N THR A 229 20.04 9.40 -17.06
CA THR A 229 20.32 10.41 -16.00
C THR A 229 19.55 10.13 -14.72
N ASP A 230 18.54 9.26 -14.78
CA ASP A 230 17.60 8.93 -13.72
C ASP A 230 18.04 7.74 -12.84
N VAL A 231 19.17 7.08 -13.15
CA VAL A 231 19.79 6.01 -12.35
C VAL A 231 21.22 6.36 -12.02
N LYS A 232 21.58 6.31 -10.74
CA LYS A 232 22.92 6.66 -10.24
C LYS A 232 23.41 5.68 -9.18
N ILE A 233 24.71 5.47 -9.14
CA ILE A 233 25.37 4.76 -8.04
C ILE A 233 25.82 5.79 -7.01
N VAL A 234 25.59 5.47 -5.74
CA VAL A 234 25.99 6.29 -4.61
C VAL A 234 26.93 5.47 -3.73
N PRO A 235 28.23 5.81 -3.70
CA PRO A 235 29.16 5.24 -2.73
C PRO A 235 28.76 5.57 -1.29
N GLY A 236 29.18 4.75 -0.33
CA GLY A 236 28.77 4.92 1.06
C GLY A 236 29.28 6.21 1.70
N ASP A 237 30.42 6.69 1.28
CA ASP A 237 31.03 7.96 1.72
C ASP A 237 30.28 9.20 1.19
N GLU A 238 29.62 9.11 0.04
CA GLU A 238 28.81 10.18 -0.55
C GLU A 238 27.32 10.12 -0.13
N LEU A 239 26.90 9.06 0.56
CA LEU A 239 25.48 8.78 0.81
C LEU A 239 24.78 9.86 1.62
N ILE A 240 25.41 10.36 2.68
CA ILE A 240 24.82 11.38 3.57
C ILE A 240 24.61 12.69 2.81
N GLU A 241 25.59 13.12 2.02
CA GLU A 241 25.49 14.34 1.22
C GLU A 241 24.43 14.21 0.13
N THR A 242 24.40 13.06 -0.55
CA THR A 242 23.41 12.78 -1.60
C THR A 242 21.99 12.74 -1.06
N LEU A 243 21.75 12.10 0.11
CA LEU A 243 20.46 12.09 0.79
C LEU A 243 20.06 13.51 1.24
N ALA A 244 20.97 14.28 1.83
CA ALA A 244 20.70 15.67 2.21
C ALA A 244 20.31 16.53 1.00
N SER A 245 21.00 16.33 -0.14
CA SER A 245 20.66 16.98 -1.41
C SER A 245 19.27 16.60 -1.89
N SER A 246 18.88 15.32 -1.82
CA SER A 246 17.55 14.85 -2.18
C SER A 246 16.48 15.48 -1.29
N TYR A 247 16.68 15.50 0.03
CA TYR A 247 15.74 16.14 0.94
C TYR A 247 15.57 17.64 0.69
N SER A 248 16.66 18.32 0.29
CA SER A 248 16.59 19.73 -0.09
C SER A 248 15.86 19.97 -1.41
N LYS A 249 15.97 19.01 -2.35
CA LYS A 249 15.44 19.15 -3.72
C LYS A 249 13.96 18.77 -3.82
N VAL A 250 13.57 17.63 -3.26
CA VAL A 250 12.22 17.07 -3.42
C VAL A 250 11.45 16.94 -2.11
N GLY A 251 12.13 17.06 -0.96
CA GLY A 251 11.52 16.94 0.36
C GLY A 251 11.72 15.56 1.02
N LEU A 252 11.44 15.52 2.33
CA LEU A 252 11.51 14.30 3.12
C LEU A 252 10.43 13.27 2.74
N ASP A 253 9.26 13.72 2.37
CA ASP A 253 8.08 12.95 1.99
C ASP A 253 8.20 12.32 0.60
N GLU A 254 9.06 12.89 -0.26
CA GLU A 254 9.32 12.41 -1.62
C GLU A 254 10.67 11.69 -1.76
N THR A 255 11.33 11.35 -0.64
CA THR A 255 12.59 10.59 -0.63
C THR A 255 12.49 9.39 0.30
N MET A 256 12.83 8.19 -0.18
CA MET A 256 12.75 6.96 0.61
C MET A 256 13.99 6.09 0.39
N VAL A 257 14.49 5.47 1.46
CA VAL A 257 15.51 4.41 1.38
C VAL A 257 14.81 3.05 1.47
N VAL A 258 14.99 2.20 0.45
CA VAL A 258 14.42 0.85 0.40
C VAL A 258 15.49 -0.18 0.72
N THR A 259 15.19 -1.06 1.68
CA THR A 259 16.14 -2.08 2.18
C THR A 259 15.52 -3.47 2.18
N ARG A 260 16.36 -4.50 2.36
CA ARG A 260 15.92 -5.90 2.46
C ARG A 260 15.49 -6.33 3.86
N SER A 261 15.87 -5.59 4.91
CA SER A 261 15.54 -5.97 6.28
C SER A 261 15.24 -4.78 7.18
N ASN A 262 14.43 -5.00 8.22
CA ASN A 262 14.17 -3.99 9.25
C ASN A 262 15.46 -3.54 9.96
N LYS A 263 16.44 -4.44 10.16
CA LYS A 263 17.73 -4.11 10.72
C LYS A 263 18.45 -3.05 9.90
N ARG A 264 18.53 -3.23 8.58
CA ARG A 264 19.12 -2.24 7.68
C ARG A 264 18.33 -0.94 7.66
N ALA A 265 17.00 -1.02 7.59
CA ALA A 265 16.15 0.17 7.65
C ALA A 265 16.36 0.97 8.94
N ASN A 266 16.50 0.30 10.09
CA ASN A 266 16.79 0.97 11.37
C ASN A 266 18.16 1.70 11.35
N ILE A 267 19.20 1.09 10.76
CA ILE A 267 20.51 1.73 10.63
C ILE A 267 20.40 3.01 9.79
N PHE A 268 19.72 2.97 8.65
CA PHE A 268 19.49 4.16 7.82
C PHE A 268 18.64 5.21 8.55
N ASN A 269 17.56 4.80 9.20
CA ASN A 269 16.70 5.71 9.96
C ASN A 269 17.48 6.46 11.05
N GLN A 270 18.32 5.76 11.80
CA GLN A 270 19.18 6.37 12.83
C GLN A 270 20.24 7.28 12.19
N GLY A 271 20.91 6.84 11.13
CA GLY A 271 21.91 7.64 10.42
C GLY A 271 21.31 8.94 9.87
N ILE A 272 20.15 8.87 9.22
CA ILE A 272 19.44 10.03 8.68
C ILE A 272 19.05 11.00 9.80
N ARG A 273 18.47 10.49 10.89
CA ARG A 273 18.06 11.34 12.01
C ARG A 273 19.24 12.04 12.64
N ASN A 274 20.33 11.34 12.91
CA ASN A 274 21.48 11.88 13.62
C ASN A 274 22.36 12.77 12.74
N GLN A 275 22.64 12.38 11.48
CA GLN A 275 23.65 13.03 10.64
C GLN A 275 23.07 14.06 9.66
N ILE A 276 21.80 13.93 9.27
CA ILE A 276 21.16 14.85 8.32
C ILE A 276 20.15 15.76 9.02
N LEU A 277 19.31 15.19 9.89
CA LEU A 277 18.21 15.93 10.52
C LEU A 277 18.56 16.49 11.91
N TRP A 278 19.73 16.11 12.45
CA TRP A 278 20.24 16.57 13.76
C TRP A 278 19.25 16.32 14.91
N ARG A 279 18.61 15.13 14.89
CA ARG A 279 17.61 14.71 15.89
C ARG A 279 18.21 13.68 16.83
N GLU A 280 18.51 14.10 18.05
CA GLU A 280 19.17 13.29 19.08
C GLU A 280 18.17 12.60 20.00
N GLU A 281 16.99 13.21 20.24
CA GLU A 281 15.96 12.64 21.10
C GLU A 281 15.34 11.38 20.45
N GLU A 282 14.78 10.51 21.29
CA GLU A 282 14.17 9.26 20.83
C GLU A 282 13.08 9.47 19.79
N LEU A 283 12.25 10.50 19.95
CA LEU A 283 11.22 10.92 19.00
C LEU A 283 11.11 12.45 19.02
N CYS A 284 11.21 13.07 17.86
CA CYS A 284 11.21 14.52 17.69
C CYS A 284 10.01 15.00 16.86
N THR A 285 9.63 16.25 17.06
CA THR A 285 8.73 16.96 16.15
C THR A 285 9.29 16.95 14.74
N GLY A 286 8.44 16.69 13.75
CA GLY A 286 8.82 16.55 12.34
C GLY A 286 9.31 15.16 11.95
N ASP A 287 9.48 14.20 12.91
CA ASP A 287 9.81 12.83 12.55
C ASP A 287 8.72 12.22 11.66
N GLN A 288 9.16 11.50 10.64
CA GLN A 288 8.28 10.69 9.81
C GLN A 288 8.16 9.29 10.41
N LEU A 289 6.93 8.86 10.57
CA LEU A 289 6.60 7.56 11.12
C LEU A 289 5.76 6.75 10.12
N MET A 290 5.90 5.44 10.19
CA MET A 290 5.02 4.48 9.52
C MET A 290 4.34 3.63 10.59
N ILE A 291 3.03 3.51 10.49
CA ILE A 291 2.23 2.60 11.31
C ILE A 291 2.56 1.16 10.89
N VAL A 292 2.79 0.28 11.87
CA VAL A 292 3.18 -1.11 11.58
C VAL A 292 2.15 -2.16 11.99
N LYS A 293 1.03 -1.71 12.53
CA LYS A 293 -0.11 -2.56 12.90
C LYS A 293 -1.41 -1.78 12.77
N ASN A 294 -2.43 -2.38 12.16
CA ASN A 294 -3.76 -1.77 12.08
C ASN A 294 -4.27 -1.39 13.47
N ASN A 295 -4.80 -0.19 13.62
CA ASN A 295 -5.34 0.31 14.86
C ASN A 295 -6.70 0.94 14.65
N TYR A 296 -7.66 0.50 15.45
CA TYR A 296 -9.07 0.87 15.33
C TYR A 296 -9.59 1.62 16.56
N TYR A 297 -8.76 1.78 17.56
CA TYR A 297 -9.13 2.36 18.85
C TYR A 297 -9.14 3.89 18.83
N TRP A 298 -8.12 4.50 18.19
CA TRP A 298 -7.88 5.94 18.30
C TRP A 298 -8.81 6.80 17.46
N ILE A 299 -9.45 6.23 16.45
CA ILE A 299 -10.42 6.95 15.62
C ILE A 299 -11.82 6.57 16.05
N LYS A 300 -12.50 7.50 16.71
CA LYS A 300 -13.92 7.33 17.05
C LYS A 300 -14.74 7.72 15.81
N PRO A 301 -15.72 6.90 15.40
CA PRO A 301 -16.67 7.32 14.38
C PRO A 301 -17.36 8.60 14.87
N PRO A 302 -17.69 9.56 13.97
CA PRO A 302 -18.43 10.76 14.34
C PRO A 302 -19.69 10.32 15.07
N ALA A 303 -19.93 10.93 16.25
CA ALA A 303 -21.11 10.64 17.04
C ALA A 303 -22.34 10.91 16.16
N THR A 304 -23.09 9.86 15.81
CA THR A 304 -24.40 10.02 15.20
C THR A 304 -25.26 10.76 16.23
N HIS A 305 -25.51 12.04 16.00
CA HIS A 305 -26.51 12.77 16.75
C HIS A 305 -27.86 12.08 16.49
N SER A 306 -28.25 11.21 17.41
CA SER A 306 -29.60 10.70 17.49
C SER A 306 -30.52 11.83 17.98
N SER A 307 -30.81 12.80 17.10
CA SER A 307 -31.98 13.64 17.24
C SER A 307 -33.16 12.86 16.65
N ALA A 308 -33.97 12.35 17.56
CA ALA A 308 -35.29 11.81 17.21
C ALA A 308 -36.08 12.90 16.47
N GLY A 309 -36.35 12.67 15.18
CA GLY A 309 -37.16 13.56 14.35
C GLY A 309 -37.33 12.89 12.98
N ASN A 310 -38.44 12.14 12.85
CA ASN A 310 -38.92 11.63 11.57
C ASN A 310 -39.06 12.77 10.56
N VAL A 311 -38.25 12.77 9.50
CA VAL A 311 -38.65 13.35 8.21
C VAL A 311 -38.23 12.37 7.12
N ALA A 312 -39.23 11.74 6.51
CA ALA A 312 -39.07 10.92 5.31
C ALA A 312 -38.67 11.81 4.13
N GLY A 313 -37.67 11.37 3.37
CA GLY A 313 -37.43 11.83 2.00
C GLY A 313 -36.32 12.87 1.84
N SER A 314 -35.10 12.45 1.85
CA SER A 314 -34.02 13.09 1.06
C SER A 314 -32.95 12.05 0.74
N SER A 315 -32.66 11.91 -0.55
CA SER A 315 -31.55 11.11 -1.09
C SER A 315 -30.23 11.56 -0.46
N PRO A 316 -29.25 10.66 -0.23
CA PRO A 316 -27.96 11.07 0.29
C PRO A 316 -27.27 11.98 -0.74
N GLN A 317 -27.02 13.22 -0.36
CA GLN A 317 -26.20 14.15 -1.12
C GLN A 317 -24.76 13.61 -1.16
N GLN A 318 -24.21 13.50 -2.37
CA GLN A 318 -22.78 13.33 -2.62
C GLN A 318 -22.05 14.50 -1.95
N GLY A 319 -21.23 14.23 -0.90
CA GLY A 319 -20.40 15.26 -0.31
C GLY A 319 -20.13 15.18 1.19
N GLU A 320 -20.51 14.11 1.89
CA GLU A 320 -19.98 13.90 3.22
C GLU A 320 -18.60 13.26 3.11
N SER A 321 -17.56 13.99 3.50
CA SER A 321 -16.23 13.44 3.75
C SER A 321 -16.39 12.34 4.81
N GLU A 322 -16.44 11.08 4.39
CA GLU A 322 -16.40 9.95 5.32
C GLU A 322 -15.08 10.06 6.10
N GLY A 323 -15.13 10.50 7.33
CA GLY A 323 -13.97 10.66 8.21
C GLY A 323 -13.13 9.39 8.28
N VAL A 324 -11.87 9.54 8.64
CA VAL A 324 -10.95 8.40 8.88
C VAL A 324 -11.62 7.45 9.88
N SER A 325 -11.72 6.16 9.56
CA SER A 325 -12.42 5.17 10.39
C SER A 325 -11.48 4.28 11.22
N PHE A 326 -10.22 4.17 10.81
CA PHE A 326 -9.15 3.46 11.50
C PHE A 326 -7.79 3.87 10.90
N ILE A 327 -6.69 3.45 11.54
CA ILE A 327 -5.31 3.67 11.10
C ILE A 327 -4.78 2.34 10.57
N ALA A 328 -4.36 2.32 9.30
CA ALA A 328 -3.89 1.10 8.65
C ALA A 328 -2.38 0.87 8.84
N ASN A 329 -1.98 -0.40 8.78
CA ASN A 329 -0.57 -0.76 8.61
C ASN A 329 -0.07 -0.20 7.27
N GLY A 330 1.08 0.49 7.31
CA GLY A 330 1.66 1.18 6.16
C GLY A 330 1.29 2.67 6.05
N ASP A 331 0.36 3.18 6.86
CA ASP A 331 0.03 4.60 6.88
C ASP A 331 1.23 5.43 7.35
N MET A 332 1.45 6.56 6.66
CA MET A 332 2.51 7.50 6.98
C MET A 332 1.98 8.61 7.88
N ALA A 333 2.76 8.98 8.89
CA ALA A 333 2.43 10.06 9.79
C ALA A 333 3.63 10.98 10.05
N VAL A 334 3.36 12.26 10.29
CA VAL A 334 4.37 13.26 10.67
C VAL A 334 4.11 13.71 12.10
N VAL A 335 5.11 13.60 12.96
CA VAL A 335 5.04 14.00 14.36
C VAL A 335 4.93 15.51 14.47
N ARG A 336 3.90 16.01 15.16
CA ARG A 336 3.69 17.42 15.45
C ARG A 336 4.09 17.78 16.88
N ARG A 337 3.90 16.87 17.83
CA ARG A 337 4.23 17.08 19.22
C ARG A 337 4.44 15.76 19.94
N VAL A 338 5.39 15.72 20.86
CA VAL A 338 5.66 14.59 21.77
C VAL A 338 5.49 15.07 23.21
N ARG A 339 4.81 14.30 24.05
CA ARG A 339 4.58 14.57 25.47
C ARG A 339 4.58 13.29 26.29
N ASN A 340 4.72 13.42 27.59
CA ASN A 340 4.50 12.36 28.58
C ASN A 340 5.23 11.05 28.22
N ILE A 341 6.51 11.13 27.91
CA ILE A 341 7.36 9.94 27.76
C ILE A 341 7.49 9.28 29.12
N HIS A 342 7.13 8.01 29.23
CA HIS A 342 7.22 7.27 30.49
C HIS A 342 7.34 5.75 30.20
N GLU A 343 7.78 5.01 31.22
CA GLU A 343 7.82 3.56 31.19
C GLU A 343 6.67 2.98 31.99
N LEU A 344 5.94 2.00 31.43
CA LEU A 344 4.86 1.28 32.05
C LEU A 344 4.79 -0.15 31.49
N TYR A 345 4.48 -1.15 32.31
CA TYR A 345 4.39 -2.57 31.92
C TYR A 345 5.68 -3.17 31.32
N GLY A 346 6.83 -2.48 31.50
CA GLY A 346 8.09 -2.84 30.89
C GLY A 346 8.23 -2.38 29.45
N PHE A 347 7.43 -1.43 29.03
CA PHE A 347 7.47 -0.76 27.73
C PHE A 347 7.50 0.76 27.88
N ARG A 348 8.01 1.45 26.87
CA ARG A 348 8.08 2.90 26.82
C ARG A 348 6.97 3.46 25.95
N PHE A 349 6.26 4.43 26.49
CA PHE A 349 5.14 5.09 25.84
C PHE A 349 5.35 6.60 25.75
N ALA A 350 4.75 7.21 24.73
CA ALA A 350 4.62 8.66 24.63
C ALA A 350 3.21 9.01 24.14
N GLU A 351 2.75 10.19 24.53
CA GLU A 351 1.59 10.82 23.93
C GLU A 351 2.08 11.66 22.74
N VAL A 352 1.65 11.30 21.54
CA VAL A 352 2.13 11.91 20.29
C VAL A 352 0.96 12.48 19.51
N THR A 353 1.06 13.77 19.18
CA THR A 353 0.20 14.40 18.18
C THR A 353 0.89 14.27 16.83
N MET A 354 0.21 13.71 15.85
CA MET A 354 0.72 13.46 14.51
C MET A 354 -0.33 13.78 13.44
N THR A 355 0.12 14.11 12.24
CA THR A 355 -0.73 14.30 11.05
C THR A 355 -0.51 13.18 10.05
N PHE A 356 -1.55 12.80 9.35
CA PHE A 356 -1.57 11.78 8.32
C PHE A 356 -1.75 12.43 6.95
N PRO A 357 -0.67 12.65 6.17
CA PRO A 357 -0.74 13.35 4.88
C PRO A 357 -1.64 12.64 3.83
N ASP A 358 -1.75 11.32 3.93
CA ASP A 358 -2.59 10.52 3.01
C ASP A 358 -4.09 10.62 3.31
N TYR A 359 -4.47 11.27 4.43
CA TYR A 359 -5.85 11.50 4.87
C TYR A 359 -6.13 13.00 5.08
N ASP A 360 -5.77 13.83 4.09
CA ASP A 360 -6.00 15.29 4.12
C ASP A 360 -5.45 15.97 5.39
N ASP A 361 -4.23 15.58 5.79
CA ASP A 361 -3.54 16.06 6.99
C ASP A 361 -4.35 15.87 8.30
N TYR A 362 -5.15 14.78 8.35
CA TYR A 362 -5.89 14.43 9.56
C TYR A 362 -4.97 14.40 10.78
N GLU A 363 -5.30 15.22 11.79
CA GLU A 363 -4.53 15.29 13.02
C GLU A 363 -5.08 14.35 14.08
N LEU A 364 -4.20 13.58 14.71
CA LEU A 364 -4.51 12.62 15.76
C LEU A 364 -3.54 12.77 16.94
N THR A 365 -4.07 12.75 18.16
CA THR A 365 -3.27 12.54 19.37
C THR A 365 -3.52 11.14 19.91
N ALA A 366 -2.46 10.33 20.00
CA ALA A 366 -2.54 8.94 20.44
C ALA A 366 -1.37 8.56 21.35
N THR A 367 -1.54 7.49 22.13
CA THR A 367 -0.43 6.84 22.82
C THR A 367 0.35 6.00 21.79
N VAL A 368 1.65 6.20 21.75
CA VAL A 368 2.58 5.50 20.85
C VAL A 368 3.52 4.64 21.68
N LEU A 369 3.80 3.43 21.20
CA LEU A 369 4.76 2.51 21.79
C LEU A 369 6.15 2.75 21.18
N LEU A 370 7.08 3.27 21.98
CA LEU A 370 8.40 3.68 21.48
C LEU A 370 9.34 2.50 21.21
N ASP A 371 9.16 1.37 21.89
CA ASP A 371 9.99 0.17 21.70
C ASP A 371 9.94 -0.39 20.27
N THR A 372 8.90 -0.09 19.52
CA THR A 372 8.78 -0.54 18.12
C THR A 372 9.61 0.30 17.15
N LEU A 373 9.99 1.53 17.51
CA LEU A 373 10.74 2.44 16.64
C LEU A 373 12.05 1.83 16.12
N THR A 374 12.79 1.14 16.98
CA THR A 374 14.11 0.57 16.68
C THR A 374 14.13 -0.96 16.66
N SER A 375 13.02 -1.62 16.94
CA SER A 375 12.90 -3.08 16.89
C SER A 375 13.25 -3.63 15.51
N GLU A 376 13.97 -4.77 15.44
CA GLU A 376 14.19 -5.49 14.19
C GLU A 376 12.95 -6.30 13.76
N ALA A 377 12.04 -6.60 14.68
CA ALA A 377 10.76 -7.22 14.35
C ALA A 377 9.83 -6.26 13.58
N PRO A 378 8.94 -6.75 12.73
CA PRO A 378 7.98 -5.91 11.98
C PRO A 378 7.08 -5.07 12.87
N ALA A 379 6.66 -5.60 14.02
CA ALA A 379 5.84 -5.02 15.08
C ALA A 379 6.25 -5.65 16.41
N LEU A 380 5.49 -5.49 17.49
CA LEU A 380 5.71 -6.27 18.72
C LEU A 380 5.71 -7.76 18.40
N THR A 381 6.68 -8.48 18.96
CA THR A 381 6.71 -9.94 18.89
C THR A 381 5.52 -10.54 19.66
N ARG A 382 5.22 -11.82 19.42
CA ARG A 382 4.14 -12.52 20.13
C ARG A 382 4.36 -12.49 21.64
N ASP A 383 5.58 -12.74 22.09
CA ASP A 383 5.93 -12.76 23.52
C ASP A 383 5.75 -11.36 24.15
N GLN A 384 6.15 -10.31 23.44
CA GLN A 384 5.95 -8.92 23.89
C GLN A 384 4.46 -8.54 23.91
N GLN A 385 3.66 -8.99 22.97
CA GLN A 385 2.21 -8.78 22.97
C GLN A 385 1.54 -9.50 24.15
N GLU A 386 1.96 -10.72 24.44
CA GLU A 386 1.46 -11.50 25.57
C GLU A 386 1.87 -10.89 26.91
N GLN A 387 3.11 -10.38 27.00
CA GLN A 387 3.58 -9.63 28.16
C GLN A 387 2.71 -8.38 28.40
N LEU A 388 2.50 -7.56 27.36
CA LEU A 388 1.68 -6.37 27.47
C LEU A 388 0.24 -6.70 27.86
N PHE A 389 -0.35 -7.72 27.21
CA PHE A 389 -1.68 -8.22 27.55
C PHE A 389 -1.78 -8.59 29.01
N THR A 390 -0.85 -9.40 29.52
CA THR A 390 -0.86 -9.91 30.90
C THR A 390 -0.73 -8.75 31.90
N LYS A 391 0.20 -7.83 31.65
CA LYS A 391 0.47 -6.71 32.55
C LYS A 391 -0.71 -5.72 32.61
N VAL A 392 -1.31 -5.40 31.48
CA VAL A 392 -2.52 -4.52 31.48
C VAL A 392 -3.70 -5.24 32.13
N MET A 393 -3.84 -6.57 31.94
CA MET A 393 -4.88 -7.36 32.61
C MET A 393 -4.74 -7.41 34.14
N GLU A 394 -3.52 -7.30 34.69
CA GLU A 394 -3.28 -7.20 36.14
C GLU A 394 -3.97 -5.97 36.74
N ASP A 395 -4.00 -4.83 36.05
CA ASP A 395 -4.66 -3.59 36.50
C ASP A 395 -6.18 -3.73 36.58
N TYR A 396 -6.76 -4.66 35.85
CA TYR A 396 -8.20 -4.95 35.86
C TYR A 396 -8.58 -6.15 36.72
N ALA A 397 -7.65 -6.66 37.57
CA ALA A 397 -7.88 -7.85 38.41
C ALA A 397 -9.08 -7.71 39.33
N ASP A 398 -9.39 -6.49 39.82
CA ASP A 398 -10.49 -6.19 40.70
C ASP A 398 -11.88 -6.31 40.05
N ILE A 399 -11.96 -6.38 38.72
CA ILE A 399 -13.21 -6.57 37.99
C ILE A 399 -13.60 -8.06 38.08
N PRO A 400 -14.74 -8.42 38.69
CA PRO A 400 -15.06 -9.82 38.98
C PRO A 400 -15.26 -10.70 37.76
N ARG A 401 -15.91 -10.14 36.70
CA ARG A 401 -16.26 -10.92 35.50
C ARG A 401 -15.17 -10.83 34.45
N LYS A 402 -14.74 -11.99 33.93
CA LYS A 402 -13.73 -12.07 32.85
C LYS A 402 -14.14 -11.28 31.59
N SER A 403 -15.44 -11.30 31.21
CA SER A 403 -15.98 -10.52 30.09
C SER A 403 -15.75 -9.03 30.25
N ASP A 404 -15.99 -8.52 31.46
CA ASP A 404 -15.89 -7.09 31.75
C ASP A 404 -14.41 -6.65 31.80
N ARG A 405 -13.51 -7.52 32.31
CA ARG A 405 -12.04 -7.31 32.20
C ARG A 405 -11.57 -7.24 30.76
N MET A 406 -12.06 -8.15 29.91
CA MET A 406 -11.71 -8.13 28.48
C MET A 406 -12.25 -6.88 27.77
N LYS A 407 -13.39 -6.37 28.22
CA LYS A 407 -13.93 -5.10 27.73
C LYS A 407 -13.04 -3.92 28.13
N ALA A 408 -12.68 -3.82 29.42
CA ALA A 408 -11.78 -2.79 29.92
C ALA A 408 -10.42 -2.82 29.20
N LEU A 409 -9.84 -4.01 28.97
CA LEU A 409 -8.61 -4.16 28.20
C LEU A 409 -8.72 -3.61 26.78
N LYS A 410 -9.83 -3.90 26.07
CA LYS A 410 -10.05 -3.40 24.70
C LYS A 410 -10.22 -1.88 24.65
N GLU A 411 -10.62 -1.27 25.75
CA GLU A 411 -10.76 0.18 25.91
C GLU A 411 -9.50 0.83 26.52
N ASP A 412 -8.46 0.04 26.84
CA ASP A 412 -7.24 0.53 27.44
C ASP A 412 -6.33 1.22 26.42
N ARG A 413 -5.85 2.43 26.73
CA ARG A 413 -5.01 3.24 25.85
C ARG A 413 -3.61 2.68 25.60
N TYR A 414 -3.06 1.96 26.56
CA TYR A 414 -1.72 1.38 26.46
C TYR A 414 -1.75 0.05 25.70
N TYR A 415 -2.77 -0.76 25.93
CA TYR A 415 -2.99 -1.97 25.14
C TYR A 415 -3.23 -1.65 23.65
N ASN A 416 -3.88 -0.52 23.37
CA ASN A 416 -4.15 -0.02 22.03
C ASN A 416 -3.12 1.02 21.56
N ALA A 417 -1.94 1.12 22.20
CA ALA A 417 -0.92 2.04 21.76
C ALA A 417 -0.51 1.78 20.29
N LEU A 418 -0.30 2.85 19.54
CA LEU A 418 0.15 2.77 18.14
C LEU A 418 1.56 2.18 18.09
N GLN A 419 1.72 1.16 17.28
CA GLN A 419 3.02 0.59 16.95
C GLN A 419 3.55 1.26 15.70
N VAL A 420 4.73 1.87 15.79
CA VAL A 420 5.29 2.73 14.77
C VAL A 420 6.76 2.43 14.52
N LYS A 421 7.23 2.77 13.31
CA LYS A 421 8.66 2.82 12.96
C LYS A 421 8.99 4.16 12.31
N PHE A 422 10.26 4.55 12.33
CA PHE A 422 10.69 5.65 11.49
C PHE A 422 10.53 5.30 10.01
N ALA A 423 10.23 6.30 9.21
CA ALA A 423 9.82 6.14 7.82
C ALA A 423 10.72 6.85 6.81
N TYR A 424 11.99 7.11 7.14
CA TYR A 424 13.00 7.57 6.18
C TYR A 424 13.58 6.41 5.38
N ALA A 425 13.61 5.22 6.02
CA ALA A 425 14.00 3.96 5.40
C ALA A 425 13.01 2.86 5.80
N ALA A 426 12.62 2.03 4.85
CA ALA A 426 11.69 0.93 5.06
C ALA A 426 12.11 -0.32 4.26
N THR A 427 11.54 -1.47 4.62
CA THR A 427 11.66 -2.66 3.77
C THR A 427 10.84 -2.50 2.49
N CYS A 428 11.25 -3.16 1.42
CA CYS A 428 10.55 -3.09 0.15
C CYS A 428 9.06 -3.47 0.24
N HIS A 429 8.71 -4.48 1.04
CA HIS A 429 7.31 -4.83 1.31
C HIS A 429 6.49 -3.67 1.90
N LYS A 430 7.11 -2.86 2.77
CA LYS A 430 6.45 -1.69 3.35
C LYS A 430 6.41 -0.48 2.42
N ALA A 431 7.34 -0.41 1.46
CA ALA A 431 7.36 0.60 0.41
C ALA A 431 6.42 0.26 -0.76
N GLN A 432 5.89 -0.97 -0.81
CA GLN A 432 4.98 -1.42 -1.86
C GLN A 432 3.68 -0.59 -1.84
N GLY A 433 3.13 -0.29 -3.03
CA GLY A 433 1.98 0.60 -3.19
C GLY A 433 2.30 2.10 -3.05
N GLY A 434 3.52 2.47 -2.62
CA GLY A 434 4.01 3.84 -2.61
C GLY A 434 4.89 4.16 -3.83
N GLN A 435 5.01 5.45 -4.12
CA GLN A 435 5.95 6.00 -5.11
C GLN A 435 6.59 7.26 -4.53
N TRP A 436 7.84 7.51 -4.89
CA TRP A 436 8.62 8.65 -4.43
C TRP A 436 9.48 9.22 -5.57
N ALA A 437 9.69 10.51 -5.56
CA ALA A 437 10.55 11.15 -6.54
C ALA A 437 11.98 10.57 -6.51
N HIS A 438 12.55 10.41 -5.31
CA HIS A 438 13.88 9.87 -5.11
C HIS A 438 13.87 8.59 -4.26
N ILE A 439 14.36 7.49 -4.84
CA ILE A 439 14.51 6.19 -4.15
C ILE A 439 15.98 5.82 -4.05
N TYR A 440 16.39 5.44 -2.86
CA TYR A 440 17.70 4.86 -2.56
C TYR A 440 17.52 3.36 -2.29
N VAL A 441 18.16 2.51 -3.09
CA VAL A 441 18.05 1.05 -2.93
C VAL A 441 19.33 0.52 -2.32
N ASP A 442 19.21 -0.05 -1.12
CA ASP A 442 20.28 -0.78 -0.44
C ASP A 442 19.97 -2.29 -0.47
N GLN A 443 20.61 -3.01 -1.38
CA GLN A 443 20.47 -4.48 -1.44
C GLN A 443 21.20 -5.19 -0.30
N GLY A 444 22.11 -4.49 0.40
CA GLY A 444 22.98 -5.09 1.40
C GLY A 444 24.01 -6.05 0.81
N TYR A 445 24.47 -6.98 1.62
CA TYR A 445 25.38 -8.02 1.17
C TYR A 445 24.60 -9.08 0.35
N MET A 446 25.04 -9.33 -0.88
CA MET A 446 24.48 -10.33 -1.79
C MET A 446 25.58 -11.25 -2.30
N THR A 447 25.34 -12.54 -2.23
CA THR A 447 26.14 -13.61 -2.88
C THR A 447 25.28 -14.34 -3.88
N ASP A 448 25.93 -15.07 -4.79
CA ASP A 448 25.21 -15.87 -5.81
C ASP A 448 24.24 -16.90 -5.17
N ASP A 449 24.60 -17.43 -3.99
CA ASP A 449 23.74 -18.39 -3.26
C ASP A 449 22.46 -17.76 -2.67
N MET A 450 22.40 -16.43 -2.57
CA MET A 450 21.24 -15.69 -2.07
C MET A 450 20.29 -15.27 -3.20
N LEU A 451 20.68 -15.58 -4.42
CA LEU A 451 19.89 -15.25 -5.58
C LEU A 451 18.66 -16.19 -5.66
N SER A 452 17.50 -15.60 -5.79
CA SER A 452 16.23 -16.31 -5.89
C SER A 452 15.24 -15.49 -6.71
N THR A 453 14.14 -16.09 -7.12
CA THR A 453 13.03 -15.38 -7.77
C THR A 453 12.51 -14.26 -6.88
N ASP A 454 12.43 -14.50 -5.55
CA ASP A 454 12.01 -13.50 -4.58
C ASP A 454 12.92 -12.26 -4.57
N TYR A 455 14.24 -12.46 -4.76
CA TYR A 455 15.15 -11.34 -4.90
C TYR A 455 14.90 -10.54 -6.16
N LEU A 456 14.58 -11.18 -7.27
CA LEU A 456 14.25 -10.48 -8.52
C LEU A 456 12.94 -9.69 -8.37
N HIS A 457 11.91 -10.28 -7.75
CA HIS A 457 10.67 -9.55 -7.39
C HIS A 457 10.95 -8.37 -6.47
N TRP A 458 11.82 -8.57 -5.48
CA TRP A 458 12.24 -7.51 -4.56
C TRP A 458 12.91 -6.36 -5.31
N LEU A 459 13.86 -6.67 -6.18
CA LEU A 459 14.63 -5.68 -6.94
C LEU A 459 13.73 -4.91 -7.91
N TYR A 460 12.90 -5.62 -8.67
CA TYR A 460 11.92 -5.02 -9.55
C TYR A 460 10.97 -4.08 -8.80
N THR A 461 10.45 -4.55 -7.67
CA THR A 461 9.56 -3.73 -6.84
C THR A 461 10.27 -2.49 -6.32
N ALA A 462 11.50 -2.62 -5.81
CA ALA A 462 12.29 -1.50 -5.29
C ALA A 462 12.54 -0.44 -6.38
N PHE A 463 12.95 -0.85 -7.58
CA PHE A 463 13.24 0.07 -8.69
C PHE A 463 11.98 0.84 -9.13
N THR A 464 10.86 0.14 -9.24
CA THR A 464 9.60 0.72 -9.70
C THR A 464 8.92 1.64 -8.68
N ARG A 465 9.52 1.85 -7.50
CA ARG A 465 9.07 2.88 -6.53
C ARG A 465 9.55 4.28 -6.89
N ALA A 466 10.63 4.40 -7.68
CA ALA A 466 11.19 5.68 -8.10
C ALA A 466 10.38 6.28 -9.27
N THR A 467 10.09 7.58 -9.19
CA THR A 467 9.43 8.30 -10.29
C THR A 467 10.39 9.26 -11.01
N GLU A 468 11.43 9.78 -10.36
CA GLU A 468 12.39 10.71 -10.95
C GLU A 468 13.84 10.22 -10.89
N GLN A 469 14.30 9.71 -9.73
CA GLN A 469 15.69 9.31 -9.53
C GLN A 469 15.79 8.01 -8.73
N LEU A 470 16.58 7.08 -9.24
CA LEU A 470 16.95 5.83 -8.58
C LEU A 470 18.43 5.90 -8.19
N TYR A 471 18.72 5.79 -6.91
CA TYR A 471 20.06 5.74 -6.37
C TYR A 471 20.37 4.33 -5.85
N LEU A 472 21.43 3.72 -6.38
CA LEU A 472 21.91 2.38 -5.99
C LEU A 472 23.04 2.53 -4.99
N VAL A 473 22.77 2.18 -3.73
CA VAL A 473 23.71 2.40 -2.61
C VAL A 473 24.75 1.29 -2.57
N ASN A 474 26.03 1.64 -2.63
CA ASN A 474 27.17 0.70 -2.58
C ASN A 474 27.02 -0.48 -3.57
N TRP A 475 26.54 -0.22 -4.77
CA TRP A 475 26.27 -1.27 -5.75
C TRP A 475 27.55 -1.93 -6.24
N PRO A 476 27.65 -3.29 -6.28
CA PRO A 476 28.85 -3.98 -6.72
C PRO A 476 29.16 -3.70 -8.19
N LYS A 477 30.42 -3.39 -8.50
CA LYS A 477 30.86 -3.16 -9.90
C LYS A 477 30.56 -4.36 -10.81
N THR A 478 30.61 -5.58 -10.26
CA THR A 478 30.28 -6.82 -10.99
C THR A 478 28.84 -6.91 -11.47
N GLN A 479 27.94 -6.09 -10.89
CA GLN A 479 26.52 -6.00 -11.25
C GLN A 479 26.22 -4.74 -12.10
N ILE A 480 27.22 -4.10 -12.63
CA ILE A 480 27.09 -2.97 -13.56
C ILE A 480 27.53 -3.45 -14.93
N GLU A 481 26.78 -3.05 -15.94
CA GLU A 481 27.15 -3.32 -17.33
C GLU A 481 28.41 -2.50 -17.67
N GLU A 482 29.43 -3.19 -18.22
CA GLU A 482 30.64 -2.50 -18.67
C GLU A 482 30.28 -1.67 -19.91
N ALA A 483 30.78 -0.45 -20.00
CA ALA A 483 30.66 0.34 -21.21
C ALA A 483 31.36 -0.42 -22.36
N GLU A 484 30.65 -0.68 -23.42
CA GLU A 484 31.32 -1.13 -24.67
C GLU A 484 32.17 0.03 -25.19
N ASP A 485 33.51 -0.20 -25.24
CA ASP A 485 34.49 0.78 -25.76
C ASP A 485 34.27 1.07 -27.26
#